data_6cbbd49917ade0a4ef809ea41d44be0b
#
_entry.id   6cbbd49917ade0a4ef809ea41d44be0b
#
_cell.length_a   1.000
_cell.length_b   1.000
_cell.length_c   1.000
_cell.angle_alpha   90.00
_cell.angle_beta   90.00
_cell.angle_gamma   90.00
#
_symmetry.space_group_name_H-M   'P 1'
#
loop_
_entity.id
_entity.type
_entity.pdbx_description
1 polymer ?
#
loop_
_entity_poly.entity_id
_entity_poly.type
_entity_poly.pdbx_seq_one_letter_code
_entity_poly.pdbx_strand_id
1 'polypeptide(L)'
;TVEDEKQFEALWRRLGLSVDWSQTYQTIGERARKVAQAAFLRNLARGEAYQSAAPGLWDVTFQTAVAQAELESREYPGFYHRIAFHVVDSAAAAAAEAAGAPIEAGPGGTADICVETTRPELLPACVALVAHPDDERFKPLFGTTVASPVFGVEVPVLAHPEAEMDKGAGIAMCCTFGDTTDIDWWRDLSLPLRAVLRRDGRLRSEVPEWIADSRGREVYRSMAGRTTFSAREAVVGELAATGEMRGEPTRTMRQTNFFEKGDKPLEIVTSR
;
A
#
# COMPACT_ATOMS: atom_id res chain seq x y z
N THR A 1 24.20 25.48 17.07
CA THR A 1 22.91 26.22 16.87
C THR A 1 22.94 27.61 17.49
N VAL A 2 23.20 27.79 18.81
CA VAL A 2 23.18 29.11 19.43
C VAL A 2 24.22 30.06 18.83
N GLU A 3 25.39 29.55 18.47
CA GLU A 3 26.43 30.35 17.82
C GLU A 3 26.03 30.69 16.37
N ASP A 4 25.41 29.75 15.66
CA ASP A 4 24.91 29.98 14.30
C ASP A 4 23.76 31.00 14.30
N GLU A 5 22.85 30.97 15.29
CA GLU A 5 21.79 31.97 15.46
C GLU A 5 22.36 33.38 15.57
N LYS A 6 23.45 33.59 16.34
CA LYS A 6 24.12 34.89 16.47
C LYS A 6 24.74 35.35 15.14
N GLN A 7 25.32 34.42 14.38
CA GLN A 7 25.90 34.76 13.08
C GLN A 7 24.81 35.15 12.07
N PHE A 8 23.68 34.42 12.04
CA PHE A 8 22.52 34.77 11.22
C PHE A 8 21.92 36.13 11.62
N GLU A 9 21.76 36.39 12.90
CA GLU A 9 21.30 37.71 13.39
C GLU A 9 22.24 38.82 12.95
N ALA A 10 23.55 38.65 13.09
CA ALA A 10 24.54 39.62 12.68
C ALA A 10 24.48 39.90 11.17
N LEU A 11 24.29 38.85 10.36
CA LEU A 11 24.12 38.97 8.91
C LEU A 11 22.85 39.76 8.56
N TRP A 12 21.72 39.41 9.15
CA TRP A 12 20.44 40.08 8.89
C TRP A 12 20.43 41.54 9.31
N ARG A 13 21.04 41.88 10.47
CA ARG A 13 21.23 43.27 10.90
C ARG A 13 22.07 44.05 9.87
N ARG A 14 23.12 43.42 9.32
CA ARG A 14 23.98 44.02 8.30
C ARG A 14 23.23 44.23 6.97
N LEU A 15 22.33 43.33 6.62
CA LEU A 15 21.47 43.46 5.44
C LEU A 15 20.33 44.46 5.63
N GLY A 16 20.18 45.04 6.80
CA GLY A 16 19.16 46.06 7.09
C GLY A 16 17.78 45.49 7.37
N LEU A 17 17.66 44.23 7.83
CA LEU A 17 16.37 43.64 8.18
C LEU A 17 15.74 44.46 9.33
N SER A 18 14.54 45.00 9.07
CA SER A 18 13.80 45.85 10.01
C SER A 18 12.85 45.04 10.87
N VAL A 19 13.36 44.49 11.96
CA VAL A 19 12.58 43.74 12.97
C VAL A 19 12.94 44.20 14.37
N ASP A 20 12.08 43.94 15.35
CA ASP A 20 12.40 44.21 16.77
C ASP A 20 13.24 43.05 17.33
N TRP A 21 14.54 43.22 17.33
CA TRP A 21 15.51 42.24 17.81
C TRP A 21 15.45 41.97 19.32
N SER A 22 14.69 42.75 20.09
CA SER A 22 14.45 42.48 21.50
C SER A 22 13.41 41.39 21.74
N GLN A 23 12.63 41.06 20.70
CA GLN A 23 11.57 40.05 20.75
C GLN A 23 11.99 38.83 19.96
N THR A 24 12.75 37.96 20.59
CA THR A 24 13.20 36.72 19.96
C THR A 24 12.29 35.55 20.36
N TYR A 25 12.01 34.65 19.40
CA TYR A 25 11.30 33.41 19.60
C TYR A 25 12.16 32.24 19.14
N GLN A 26 12.33 31.25 20.00
CA GLN A 26 13.07 30.03 19.71
C GLN A 26 12.12 28.83 19.80
N THR A 27 12.01 28.06 18.72
CA THR A 27 11.12 26.89 18.66
C THR A 27 11.49 25.81 19.67
N ILE A 28 12.78 25.63 19.97
CA ILE A 28 13.30 24.68 20.97
C ILE A 28 13.54 25.31 22.35
N GLY A 29 13.23 26.60 22.51
CA GLY A 29 13.34 27.31 23.77
C GLY A 29 12.42 26.72 24.86
N GLU A 30 12.80 26.94 26.14
CA GLU A 30 12.06 26.37 27.27
C GLU A 30 10.58 26.79 27.28
N ARG A 31 10.30 28.07 27.01
CA ARG A 31 8.93 28.59 26.96
C ARG A 31 8.12 27.97 25.84
N ALA A 32 8.68 27.89 24.62
CA ALA A 32 8.02 27.32 23.45
C ALA A 32 7.70 25.85 23.71
N ARG A 33 8.66 25.08 24.23
CA ARG A 33 8.49 23.68 24.60
C ARG A 33 7.39 23.47 25.64
N LYS A 34 7.36 24.28 26.71
CA LYS A 34 6.30 24.20 27.72
C LYS A 34 4.91 24.46 27.15
N VAL A 35 4.79 25.47 26.29
CA VAL A 35 3.52 25.84 25.65
C VAL A 35 3.06 24.75 24.69
N ALA A 36 3.96 24.23 23.85
CA ALA A 36 3.65 23.15 22.91
C ALA A 36 3.20 21.87 23.64
N GLN A 37 3.92 21.46 24.68
CA GLN A 37 3.53 20.30 25.50
C GLN A 37 2.18 20.49 26.19
N ALA A 38 1.91 21.67 26.76
CA ALA A 38 0.64 21.97 27.38
C ALA A 38 -0.52 21.97 26.37
N ALA A 39 -0.30 22.48 25.16
CA ALA A 39 -1.29 22.44 24.08
C ALA A 39 -1.57 20.99 23.64
N PHE A 40 -0.53 20.18 23.46
CA PHE A 40 -0.69 18.76 23.15
C PHE A 40 -1.50 18.01 24.21
N LEU A 41 -1.19 18.21 25.52
CA LEU A 41 -1.91 17.57 26.60
C LEU A 41 -3.39 17.98 26.66
N ARG A 42 -3.71 19.23 26.30
CA ARG A 42 -5.11 19.68 26.19
C ARG A 42 -5.83 18.96 25.04
N ASN A 43 -5.19 18.80 23.90
CA ASN A 43 -5.75 18.06 22.76
C ASN A 43 -5.95 16.58 23.12
N LEU A 44 -4.99 15.97 23.82
CA LEU A 44 -5.10 14.59 24.30
C LEU A 44 -6.29 14.44 25.27
N ALA A 45 -6.44 15.38 26.21
CA ALA A 45 -7.56 15.36 27.18
C ALA A 45 -8.95 15.52 26.52
N ARG A 46 -9.02 16.19 25.35
CA ARG A 46 -10.26 16.32 24.56
C ARG A 46 -10.48 15.17 23.58
N GLY A 47 -9.55 14.21 23.50
CA GLY A 47 -9.62 13.11 22.54
C GLY A 47 -9.28 13.51 21.09
N GLU A 48 -8.78 14.71 20.84
CA GLU A 48 -8.36 15.20 19.53
C GLU A 48 -6.98 14.66 19.12
N ALA A 49 -6.14 14.32 20.09
CA ALA A 49 -4.90 13.61 19.90
C ALA A 49 -5.05 12.16 20.38
N TYR A 50 -4.77 11.20 19.52
CA TYR A 50 -4.88 9.77 19.83
C TYR A 50 -3.85 8.97 19.03
N GLN A 51 -3.60 7.73 19.45
CA GLN A 51 -2.79 6.80 18.69
C GLN A 51 -3.66 5.93 17.80
N SER A 52 -3.26 5.77 16.54
CA SER A 52 -3.89 4.83 15.62
C SER A 52 -2.82 4.06 14.85
N ALA A 53 -3.18 2.86 14.38
CA ALA A 53 -2.38 2.16 13.39
C ALA A 53 -2.65 2.79 12.02
N ALA A 54 -1.77 3.67 11.57
CA ALA A 54 -1.91 4.37 10.31
C ALA A 54 -0.81 3.97 9.30
N PRO A 55 -1.15 3.87 8.01
CA PRO A 55 -0.16 3.67 6.96
C PRO A 55 0.70 4.92 6.78
N GLY A 56 1.99 4.74 6.55
CA GLY A 56 2.91 5.83 6.25
C GLY A 56 4.03 5.36 5.34
N LEU A 57 4.53 6.28 4.50
CA LEU A 57 5.69 6.04 3.66
C LEU A 57 6.91 5.83 4.56
N TRP A 58 7.65 4.77 4.27
CA TRP A 58 8.69 4.26 5.14
C TRP A 58 9.93 3.86 4.36
N ASP A 59 11.09 4.40 4.73
CA ASP A 59 12.37 3.92 4.23
C ASP A 59 12.87 2.75 5.07
N VAL A 60 13.02 1.60 4.43
CA VAL A 60 13.40 0.34 5.09
C VAL A 60 14.88 0.28 5.47
N THR A 61 15.72 1.12 4.88
CA THR A 61 17.17 1.19 5.14
C THR A 61 17.45 2.08 6.34
N PHE A 62 16.90 3.29 6.35
CA PHE A 62 17.03 4.23 7.47
C PHE A 62 16.04 3.93 8.60
N GLN A 63 15.06 3.07 8.36
CA GLN A 63 13.97 2.73 9.29
C GLN A 63 13.27 3.97 9.84
N THR A 64 12.88 4.86 8.93
CA THR A 64 12.23 6.12 9.26
C THR A 64 11.00 6.35 8.38
N ALA A 65 10.02 7.04 8.95
CA ALA A 65 8.93 7.62 8.16
C ALA A 65 9.49 8.75 7.28
N VAL A 66 8.96 8.87 6.07
CA VAL A 66 9.39 9.86 5.08
C VAL A 66 8.25 10.85 4.84
N ALA A 67 8.52 12.13 5.06
CA ALA A 67 7.55 13.19 4.81
C ALA A 67 7.42 13.47 3.30
N GLN A 68 6.27 14.00 2.90
CA GLN A 68 5.99 14.30 1.50
C GLN A 68 7.03 15.23 0.85
N ALA A 69 7.61 16.16 1.62
CA ALA A 69 8.65 17.07 1.15
C ALA A 69 10.03 16.40 0.92
N GLU A 70 10.21 15.17 1.40
CA GLU A 70 11.45 14.39 1.26
C GLU A 70 11.34 13.30 0.20
N LEU A 71 10.20 13.28 -0.53
CA LEU A 71 9.95 12.30 -1.59
C LEU A 71 10.64 12.69 -2.88
N GLU A 72 11.24 11.72 -3.51
CA GLU A 72 11.75 11.81 -4.87
C GLU A 72 11.11 10.72 -5.73
N SER A 73 10.47 11.10 -6.83
CA SER A 73 9.90 10.16 -7.79
C SER A 73 10.97 9.77 -8.80
N ARG A 74 11.25 8.47 -8.90
CA ARG A 74 12.25 7.92 -9.84
C ARG A 74 11.61 6.86 -10.72
N GLU A 75 12.06 6.78 -11.98
CA GLU A 75 11.73 5.63 -12.82
C GLU A 75 12.39 4.37 -12.26
N TYR A 76 11.57 3.35 -12.03
CA TYR A 76 12.02 2.10 -11.46
C TYR A 76 11.51 0.91 -12.29
N PRO A 77 12.40 -0.03 -12.66
CA PRO A 77 12.04 -1.19 -13.45
C PRO A 77 11.20 -2.18 -12.63
N GLY A 78 10.25 -2.80 -13.29
CA GLY A 78 9.40 -3.81 -12.70
C GLY A 78 8.79 -4.74 -13.72
N PHE A 79 7.89 -5.58 -13.26
CA PHE A 79 7.13 -6.48 -14.12
C PHE A 79 5.67 -6.43 -13.72
N TYR A 80 4.77 -6.37 -14.68
CA TYR A 80 3.38 -6.69 -14.48
C TYR A 80 3.19 -8.19 -14.51
N HIS A 81 2.49 -8.69 -13.51
CA HIS A 81 2.09 -10.10 -13.38
C HIS A 81 0.59 -10.14 -13.52
N ARG A 82 0.10 -10.90 -14.48
CA ARG A 82 -1.33 -11.14 -14.67
C ARG A 82 -1.71 -12.37 -13.87
N ILE A 83 -2.55 -12.18 -12.85
CA ILE A 83 -2.89 -13.19 -11.86
C ILE A 83 -4.39 -13.39 -11.78
N ALA A 84 -4.83 -14.63 -11.55
CA ALA A 84 -6.21 -15.05 -11.61
C ALA A 84 -6.83 -15.16 -10.21
N PHE A 85 -7.87 -14.37 -9.95
CA PHE A 85 -8.73 -14.51 -8.75
C PHE A 85 -9.96 -15.35 -9.08
N HIS A 86 -10.33 -16.28 -8.22
CA HIS A 86 -11.42 -17.20 -8.45
C HIS A 86 -12.74 -16.57 -8.02
N VAL A 87 -13.70 -16.42 -8.95
CA VAL A 87 -15.03 -15.89 -8.64
C VAL A 87 -15.84 -17.00 -7.95
N VAL A 88 -16.30 -16.74 -6.72
CA VAL A 88 -17.04 -17.74 -5.92
C VAL A 88 -18.46 -17.92 -6.44
N ASP A 89 -19.12 -16.84 -6.86
CA ASP A 89 -20.48 -16.86 -7.41
C ASP A 89 -20.45 -17.11 -8.92
N SER A 90 -20.79 -18.31 -9.34
CA SER A 90 -20.79 -18.70 -10.75
C SER A 90 -21.85 -17.96 -11.58
N ALA A 91 -22.96 -17.54 -10.99
CA ALA A 91 -23.99 -16.77 -11.70
C ALA A 91 -23.51 -15.34 -11.95
N ALA A 92 -22.85 -14.72 -10.98
CA ALA A 92 -22.21 -13.41 -11.13
C ALA A 92 -21.06 -13.46 -12.15
N ALA A 93 -20.27 -14.53 -12.16
CA ALA A 93 -19.22 -14.73 -13.16
C ALA A 93 -19.79 -14.80 -14.58
N ALA A 94 -20.83 -15.60 -14.81
CA ALA A 94 -21.48 -15.71 -16.11
C ALA A 94 -22.12 -14.39 -16.56
N ALA A 95 -22.71 -13.62 -15.64
CA ALA A 95 -23.26 -12.31 -15.93
C ALA A 95 -22.18 -11.29 -16.30
N ALA A 96 -21.04 -11.32 -15.61
CA ALA A 96 -19.89 -10.46 -15.90
C ALA A 96 -19.25 -10.82 -17.26
N GLU A 97 -19.11 -12.09 -17.58
CA GLU A 97 -18.65 -12.56 -18.88
C GLU A 97 -19.58 -12.07 -20.01
N ALA A 98 -20.89 -12.18 -19.83
CA ALA A 98 -21.87 -11.65 -20.77
C ALA A 98 -21.82 -10.12 -20.93
N ALA A 99 -21.41 -9.40 -19.88
CA ALA A 99 -21.16 -7.96 -19.91
C ALA A 99 -19.78 -7.57 -20.51
N GLY A 100 -18.96 -8.55 -20.88
CA GLY A 100 -17.66 -8.35 -21.51
C GLY A 100 -16.47 -8.28 -20.52
N ALA A 101 -16.67 -8.69 -19.26
CA ALA A 101 -15.53 -8.86 -18.35
C ALA A 101 -14.62 -10.01 -18.83
N PRO A 102 -13.28 -9.88 -18.66
CA PRO A 102 -12.35 -10.91 -19.07
C PRO A 102 -12.33 -12.09 -18.09
N ILE A 103 -13.45 -12.84 -18.07
CA ILE A 103 -13.55 -14.08 -17.29
C ILE A 103 -12.88 -15.21 -18.08
N GLU A 104 -12.01 -15.95 -17.41
CA GLU A 104 -11.28 -17.08 -17.98
C GLU A 104 -11.61 -18.38 -17.23
N ALA A 105 -11.50 -19.51 -17.91
CA ALA A 105 -11.58 -20.80 -17.24
C ALA A 105 -10.31 -21.06 -16.41
N GLY A 106 -10.48 -21.29 -15.14
CA GLY A 106 -9.41 -21.58 -14.21
C GLY A 106 -9.14 -23.06 -13.99
N PRO A 107 -8.07 -23.39 -13.25
CA PRO A 107 -7.78 -24.74 -12.82
C PRO A 107 -8.95 -25.34 -12.05
N GLY A 108 -9.35 -26.57 -12.41
CA GLY A 108 -10.48 -27.24 -11.75
C GLY A 108 -11.87 -26.74 -12.18
N GLY A 109 -11.97 -25.92 -13.24
CA GLY A 109 -13.25 -25.43 -13.78
C GLY A 109 -13.78 -24.19 -13.04
N THR A 110 -12.92 -23.45 -12.34
CA THR A 110 -13.28 -22.14 -11.75
C THR A 110 -13.50 -21.09 -12.83
N ALA A 111 -14.29 -20.06 -12.51
CA ALA A 111 -14.38 -18.85 -13.31
C ALA A 111 -13.44 -17.81 -12.69
N ASP A 112 -12.45 -17.39 -13.46
CA ASP A 112 -11.37 -16.55 -12.95
C ASP A 112 -11.42 -15.14 -13.54
N ILE A 113 -11.28 -14.13 -12.68
CA ILE A 113 -11.05 -12.74 -13.08
C ILE A 113 -9.57 -12.42 -12.93
N CYS A 114 -8.94 -11.92 -14.02
CA CYS A 114 -7.53 -11.57 -14.00
C CYS A 114 -7.30 -10.14 -13.57
N VAL A 115 -6.32 -9.92 -12.71
CA VAL A 115 -5.80 -8.60 -12.36
C VAL A 115 -4.33 -8.49 -12.75
N GLU A 116 -3.85 -7.28 -13.02
CA GLU A 116 -2.44 -7.00 -13.28
C GLU A 116 -1.82 -6.29 -12.10
N THR A 117 -0.72 -6.83 -11.58
CA THR A 117 -0.01 -6.26 -10.44
C THR A 117 1.50 -6.27 -10.63
N THR A 118 2.16 -5.27 -10.11
CA THR A 118 3.63 -5.25 -9.98
C THR A 118 4.10 -5.78 -8.63
N ARG A 119 3.17 -6.12 -7.71
CA ARG A 119 3.45 -6.49 -6.33
C ARG A 119 2.73 -7.79 -5.90
N PRO A 120 2.96 -8.92 -6.59
CA PRO A 120 2.30 -10.18 -6.25
C PRO A 120 2.65 -10.68 -4.84
N GLU A 121 3.77 -10.25 -4.25
CA GLU A 121 4.14 -10.57 -2.86
C GLU A 121 3.16 -10.01 -1.83
N LEU A 122 2.29 -9.08 -2.21
CA LEU A 122 1.25 -8.51 -1.34
C LEU A 122 -0.10 -9.24 -1.43
N LEU A 123 -0.23 -10.28 -2.24
CA LEU A 123 -1.44 -11.12 -2.29
C LEU A 123 -1.98 -11.53 -0.90
N PRO A 124 -1.13 -11.90 0.08
CA PRO A 124 -1.62 -12.21 1.42
C PRO A 124 -2.27 -11.03 2.15
N ALA A 125 -1.97 -9.80 1.72
CA ALA A 125 -2.53 -8.57 2.28
C ALA A 125 -3.72 -8.03 1.47
N CYS A 126 -4.19 -8.75 0.44
CA CYS A 126 -5.33 -8.35 -0.36
C CYS A 126 -6.59 -8.24 0.50
N VAL A 127 -7.36 -7.16 0.32
CA VAL A 127 -8.57 -6.86 1.09
C VAL A 127 -9.80 -6.64 0.21
N ALA A 128 -9.61 -6.33 -1.07
CA ALA A 128 -10.68 -6.18 -2.06
C ALA A 128 -10.13 -6.27 -3.48
N LEU A 129 -10.98 -6.57 -4.45
CA LEU A 129 -10.82 -6.13 -5.82
C LEU A 129 -11.67 -4.86 -6.04
N VAL A 130 -11.13 -3.89 -6.77
CA VAL A 130 -11.76 -2.59 -6.97
C VAL A 130 -11.84 -2.27 -8.45
N ALA A 131 -13.03 -1.88 -8.93
CA ALA A 131 -13.29 -1.43 -10.29
C ALA A 131 -14.11 -0.13 -10.30
N HIS A 132 -14.14 0.55 -11.43
CA HIS A 132 -14.91 1.79 -11.56
C HIS A 132 -16.42 1.52 -11.53
N PRO A 133 -17.24 2.32 -10.81
CA PRO A 133 -18.69 2.10 -10.70
C PRO A 133 -19.43 2.16 -12.04
N ASP A 134 -18.89 2.89 -13.03
CA ASP A 134 -19.48 3.03 -14.36
C ASP A 134 -18.97 1.99 -15.37
N ASP A 135 -18.07 1.08 -14.91
CA ASP A 135 -17.61 -0.01 -15.78
C ASP A 135 -18.64 -1.14 -15.80
N GLU A 136 -19.43 -1.19 -16.86
CA GLU A 136 -20.50 -2.18 -17.03
C GLU A 136 -20.01 -3.63 -16.96
N ARG A 137 -18.73 -3.89 -17.30
CA ARG A 137 -18.14 -5.21 -17.28
C ARG A 137 -18.15 -5.83 -15.89
N PHE A 138 -17.90 -5.02 -14.86
CA PHE A 138 -17.72 -5.48 -13.48
C PHE A 138 -18.94 -5.26 -12.58
N LYS A 139 -19.97 -4.56 -13.04
CA LYS A 139 -21.22 -4.35 -12.27
C LYS A 139 -21.82 -5.65 -11.71
N PRO A 140 -21.87 -6.76 -12.47
CA PRO A 140 -22.42 -8.01 -11.93
C PRO A 140 -21.60 -8.62 -10.78
N LEU A 141 -20.32 -8.22 -10.64
CA LEU A 141 -19.43 -8.69 -9.58
C LEU A 141 -19.48 -7.83 -8.32
N PHE A 142 -19.99 -6.60 -8.37
CA PHE A 142 -19.99 -5.73 -7.18
C PHE A 142 -20.79 -6.34 -6.04
N GLY A 143 -20.16 -6.40 -4.85
CA GLY A 143 -20.71 -7.01 -3.66
C GLY A 143 -20.57 -8.55 -3.62
N THR A 144 -20.03 -9.18 -4.66
CA THR A 144 -19.68 -10.60 -4.63
C THR A 144 -18.31 -10.85 -4.02
N THR A 145 -17.96 -12.12 -3.84
CA THR A 145 -16.67 -12.54 -3.27
C THR A 145 -15.82 -13.24 -4.31
N VAL A 146 -14.53 -12.97 -4.28
CA VAL A 146 -13.50 -13.71 -5.02
C VAL A 146 -12.46 -14.28 -4.05
N ALA A 147 -11.88 -15.43 -4.38
CA ALA A 147 -10.77 -16.00 -3.63
C ALA A 147 -9.43 -15.62 -4.29
N SER A 148 -8.50 -15.15 -3.49
CA SER A 148 -7.15 -14.82 -3.98
C SER A 148 -6.39 -16.09 -4.37
N PRO A 149 -5.58 -16.05 -5.45
CA PRO A 149 -4.77 -17.20 -5.84
C PRO A 149 -3.76 -17.57 -4.76
N VAL A 150 -3.32 -18.81 -4.75
CA VAL A 150 -2.32 -19.39 -3.84
C VAL A 150 -2.74 -19.39 -2.37
N PHE A 151 -3.31 -18.28 -1.87
CA PHE A 151 -3.62 -18.09 -0.45
C PHE A 151 -5.08 -18.36 -0.07
N GLY A 152 -5.98 -18.45 -1.05
CA GLY A 152 -7.41 -18.73 -0.83
C GLY A 152 -8.11 -17.68 0.06
N VAL A 153 -7.60 -16.46 0.12
CA VAL A 153 -8.21 -15.40 0.95
C VAL A 153 -9.40 -14.83 0.22
N GLU A 154 -10.56 -14.95 0.82
CA GLU A 154 -11.79 -14.36 0.28
C GLU A 154 -11.83 -12.85 0.50
N VAL A 155 -12.14 -12.12 -0.58
CA VAL A 155 -12.23 -10.66 -0.59
C VAL A 155 -13.42 -10.21 -1.44
N PRO A 156 -14.07 -9.08 -1.09
CA PRO A 156 -15.17 -8.55 -1.89
C PRO A 156 -14.67 -7.87 -3.18
N VAL A 157 -15.53 -7.83 -4.18
CA VAL A 157 -15.39 -6.96 -5.35
C VAL A 157 -16.20 -5.68 -5.10
N LEU A 158 -15.54 -4.53 -5.14
CA LEU A 158 -16.12 -3.23 -4.75
C LEU A 158 -15.96 -2.20 -5.86
N ALA A 159 -16.82 -1.19 -5.81
CA ALA A 159 -16.78 -0.06 -6.74
C ALA A 159 -16.08 1.14 -6.08
N HIS A 160 -15.19 1.83 -6.84
CA HIS A 160 -14.61 3.09 -6.42
C HIS A 160 -14.33 4.01 -7.62
N PRO A 161 -14.70 5.31 -7.57
CA PRO A 161 -14.59 6.22 -8.72
C PRO A 161 -13.14 6.52 -9.15
N GLU A 162 -12.17 6.29 -8.30
CA GLU A 162 -10.74 6.44 -8.64
C GLU A 162 -10.12 5.21 -9.30
N ALA A 163 -10.89 4.13 -9.50
CA ALA A 163 -10.41 2.99 -10.28
C ALA A 163 -10.39 3.35 -11.77
N GLU A 164 -9.27 3.11 -12.43
CA GLU A 164 -9.08 3.48 -13.84
C GLU A 164 -9.57 2.33 -14.76
N MET A 165 -10.63 2.59 -15.57
CA MET A 165 -11.24 1.58 -16.45
C MET A 165 -10.29 1.06 -17.54
N ASP A 166 -9.36 1.91 -17.98
CA ASP A 166 -8.44 1.61 -19.10
C ASP A 166 -7.07 1.14 -18.63
N LYS A 167 -6.85 1.00 -17.33
CA LYS A 167 -5.56 0.54 -16.77
C LYS A 167 -5.57 -0.95 -16.51
N GLY A 168 -4.67 -1.67 -17.18
CA GLY A 168 -4.60 -3.13 -17.10
C GLY A 168 -5.92 -3.79 -17.49
N ALA A 169 -6.46 -4.63 -16.62
CA ALA A 169 -7.76 -5.28 -16.84
C ALA A 169 -8.97 -4.38 -16.52
N GLY A 170 -8.79 -3.17 -16.00
CA GLY A 170 -9.87 -2.28 -15.51
C GLY A 170 -10.37 -2.63 -14.11
N ILE A 171 -9.78 -3.63 -13.49
CA ILE A 171 -10.01 -4.04 -12.10
C ILE A 171 -8.65 -4.28 -11.42
N ALA A 172 -8.50 -3.80 -10.20
CA ALA A 172 -7.24 -3.86 -9.47
C ALA A 172 -7.42 -4.54 -8.11
N MET A 173 -6.36 -5.20 -7.63
CA MET A 173 -6.35 -5.69 -6.25
C MET A 173 -5.92 -4.56 -5.31
N CYS A 174 -6.70 -4.32 -4.28
CA CYS A 174 -6.36 -3.46 -3.15
C CYS A 174 -5.67 -4.30 -2.07
N CYS A 175 -4.44 -3.94 -1.74
CA CYS A 175 -3.68 -4.58 -0.66
C CYS A 175 -3.38 -3.55 0.43
N THR A 176 -3.17 -3.96 1.66
CA THR A 176 -2.81 -3.05 2.74
C THR A 176 -1.31 -3.17 3.08
N PHE A 177 -0.39 -2.42 2.43
CA PHE A 177 -0.64 -1.45 1.36
C PHE A 177 0.40 -1.63 0.25
N GLY A 178 -0.02 -1.54 -1.01
CA GLY A 178 0.86 -1.64 -2.17
C GLY A 178 1.35 -0.28 -2.65
N ASP A 179 0.47 0.70 -2.67
CA ASP A 179 0.74 2.09 -3.04
C ASP A 179 -0.18 3.08 -2.29
N THR A 180 -0.14 4.36 -2.64
CA THR A 180 -0.94 5.40 -1.99
C THR A 180 -2.43 5.30 -2.34
N THR A 181 -2.78 4.82 -3.52
CA THR A 181 -4.17 4.60 -3.95
C THR A 181 -4.85 3.55 -3.07
N ASP A 182 -4.11 2.50 -2.68
CA ASP A 182 -4.60 1.49 -1.73
C ASP A 182 -5.00 2.10 -0.38
N ILE A 183 -4.32 3.17 0.06
CA ILE A 183 -4.65 3.88 1.32
C ILE A 183 -5.99 4.60 1.19
N ASP A 184 -6.23 5.27 0.06
CA ASP A 184 -7.46 6.01 -0.19
C ASP A 184 -8.64 5.02 -0.29
N TRP A 185 -8.53 3.96 -1.07
CA TRP A 185 -9.54 2.90 -1.14
C TRP A 185 -9.79 2.24 0.23
N TRP A 186 -8.72 1.94 0.98
CA TRP A 186 -8.85 1.35 2.32
C TRP A 186 -9.66 2.25 3.25
N ARG A 187 -9.42 3.57 3.22
CA ARG A 187 -10.12 4.54 4.06
C ARG A 187 -11.57 4.70 3.63
N ASP A 188 -11.81 4.95 2.36
CA ASP A 188 -13.12 5.32 1.82
C ASP A 188 -14.08 4.13 1.84
N LEU A 189 -13.58 2.92 1.60
CA LEU A 189 -14.35 1.70 1.64
C LEU A 189 -14.33 1.01 3.02
N SER A 190 -13.68 1.62 4.03
CA SER A 190 -13.58 1.08 5.40
C SER A 190 -13.07 -0.37 5.43
N LEU A 191 -12.03 -0.68 4.62
CA LEU A 191 -11.50 -2.02 4.48
C LEU A 191 -10.70 -2.48 5.72
N PRO A 192 -10.56 -3.79 5.97
CA PRO A 192 -9.75 -4.28 7.07
C PRO A 192 -8.26 -4.01 6.87
N LEU A 193 -7.51 -3.92 7.95
CA LEU A 193 -6.06 -3.76 7.92
C LEU A 193 -5.36 -5.13 7.97
N ARG A 194 -4.77 -5.56 6.86
CA ARG A 194 -4.03 -6.83 6.72
C ARG A 194 -2.52 -6.59 6.49
N ALA A 195 -1.86 -5.91 7.44
CA ALA A 195 -0.45 -5.58 7.31
C ALA A 195 0.45 -6.83 7.36
N VAL A 196 1.19 -7.11 6.30
CA VAL A 196 2.14 -8.23 6.20
C VAL A 196 3.61 -7.78 6.19
N LEU A 197 3.89 -6.48 6.03
CA LEU A 197 5.24 -5.94 6.03
C LEU A 197 5.66 -5.42 7.40
N ARG A 198 6.93 -5.63 7.71
CA ARG A 198 7.63 -5.09 8.88
C ARG A 198 8.40 -3.82 8.49
N ARG A 199 8.83 -3.05 9.49
CA ARG A 199 9.63 -1.84 9.30
C ARG A 199 10.99 -2.08 8.65
N ASP A 200 11.51 -3.30 8.69
CA ASP A 200 12.74 -3.70 7.99
C ASP A 200 12.52 -4.13 6.53
N GLY A 201 11.31 -3.94 6.00
CA GLY A 201 10.94 -4.29 4.62
C GLY A 201 10.81 -5.80 4.38
N ARG A 202 10.69 -6.59 5.46
CA ARG A 202 10.50 -8.04 5.37
C ARG A 202 9.07 -8.43 5.70
N LEU A 203 8.62 -9.54 5.16
CA LEU A 203 7.34 -10.11 5.54
C LEU A 203 7.36 -10.53 7.01
N ARG A 204 6.21 -10.43 7.67
CA ARG A 204 6.02 -10.91 9.04
C ARG A 204 6.30 -12.40 9.12
N SER A 205 6.86 -12.84 10.24
CA SER A 205 7.21 -14.25 10.46
C SER A 205 5.99 -15.11 10.80
N GLU A 206 4.99 -14.51 11.41
CA GLU A 206 3.75 -15.18 11.79
C GLU A 206 2.83 -15.28 10.57
N VAL A 207 2.23 -16.47 10.39
CA VAL A 207 1.21 -16.67 9.35
C VAL A 207 -0.04 -15.88 9.73
N PRO A 208 -0.53 -14.99 8.86
CA PRO A 208 -1.73 -14.22 9.15
C PRO A 208 -2.95 -15.11 9.42
N GLU A 209 -3.79 -14.71 10.37
CA GLU A 209 -4.98 -15.46 10.78
C GLU A 209 -6.01 -15.60 9.65
N TRP A 210 -6.11 -14.60 8.78
CA TRP A 210 -7.05 -14.59 7.65
C TRP A 210 -6.67 -15.53 6.51
N ILE A 211 -5.47 -16.13 6.52
CA ILE A 211 -5.12 -17.22 5.61
C ILE A 211 -5.59 -18.53 6.26
N ALA A 212 -6.78 -18.98 5.89
CA ALA A 212 -7.38 -20.17 6.46
C ALA A 212 -6.90 -21.47 5.76
N ASP A 213 -6.65 -21.40 4.45
CA ASP A 213 -6.23 -22.53 3.64
C ASP A 213 -4.87 -23.09 4.07
N SER A 214 -4.77 -24.42 4.17
CA SER A 214 -3.57 -25.12 4.63
C SER A 214 -2.37 -24.91 3.70
N ARG A 215 -2.61 -24.95 2.39
CA ARG A 215 -1.57 -24.70 1.38
C ARG A 215 -1.12 -23.25 1.39
N GLY A 216 -2.06 -22.31 1.42
CA GLY A 216 -1.75 -20.89 1.53
C GLY A 216 -0.91 -20.55 2.76
N ARG A 217 -1.18 -21.20 3.89
CA ARG A 217 -0.38 -21.11 5.12
C ARG A 217 1.03 -21.68 4.95
N GLU A 218 1.20 -22.77 4.23
CA GLU A 218 2.51 -23.37 3.94
C GLU A 218 3.33 -22.46 3.03
N VAL A 219 2.74 -21.95 1.96
CA VAL A 219 3.38 -20.98 1.06
C VAL A 219 3.79 -19.72 1.82
N TYR A 220 2.91 -19.18 2.68
CA TYR A 220 3.28 -18.01 3.49
C TYR A 220 4.48 -18.31 4.41
N ARG A 221 4.52 -19.48 5.05
CA ARG A 221 5.69 -19.88 5.88
C ARG A 221 6.99 -19.91 5.07
N SER A 222 6.94 -20.35 3.82
CA SER A 222 8.11 -20.41 2.96
C SER A 222 8.68 -19.02 2.62
N MET A 223 7.85 -17.99 2.64
CA MET A 223 8.23 -16.61 2.34
C MET A 223 8.36 -15.71 3.59
N ALA A 224 7.96 -16.19 4.76
CA ALA A 224 8.04 -15.45 6.02
C ALA A 224 9.47 -14.99 6.33
N GLY A 225 9.63 -13.73 6.75
CA GLY A 225 10.92 -13.10 7.03
C GLY A 225 11.77 -12.76 5.80
N ARG A 226 11.33 -13.09 4.58
CA ARG A 226 12.01 -12.69 3.34
C ARG A 226 11.75 -11.21 3.05
N THR A 227 12.64 -10.62 2.25
CA THR A 227 12.42 -9.28 1.68
C THR A 227 11.28 -9.32 0.65
N THR A 228 10.64 -8.18 0.36
CA THR A 228 9.63 -8.07 -0.68
C THR A 228 10.09 -8.64 -2.02
N PHE A 229 11.36 -8.41 -2.39
CA PHE A 229 11.95 -8.96 -3.62
C PHE A 229 11.97 -10.49 -3.63
N SER A 230 12.58 -11.13 -2.64
CA SER A 230 12.69 -12.60 -2.59
C SER A 230 11.34 -13.30 -2.28
N ALA A 231 10.42 -12.61 -1.63
CA ALA A 231 9.05 -13.08 -1.47
C ALA A 231 8.27 -13.05 -2.79
N ARG A 232 8.47 -12.01 -3.61
CA ARG A 232 7.89 -11.90 -4.95
C ARG A 232 8.29 -13.07 -5.83
N GLU A 233 9.59 -13.40 -5.89
CA GLU A 233 10.07 -14.55 -6.65
C GLU A 233 9.40 -15.86 -6.20
N ALA A 234 9.24 -16.05 -4.90
CA ALA A 234 8.57 -17.24 -4.35
C ALA A 234 7.09 -17.31 -4.75
N VAL A 235 6.34 -16.21 -4.61
CA VAL A 235 4.92 -16.15 -4.99
C VAL A 235 4.74 -16.34 -6.49
N VAL A 236 5.58 -15.72 -7.32
CA VAL A 236 5.54 -15.90 -8.78
C VAL A 236 5.76 -17.37 -9.15
N GLY A 237 6.70 -18.05 -8.49
CA GLY A 237 6.92 -19.49 -8.69
C GLY A 237 5.69 -20.33 -8.32
N GLU A 238 5.03 -20.05 -7.22
CA GLU A 238 3.79 -20.74 -6.80
C GLU A 238 2.63 -20.46 -7.77
N LEU A 239 2.41 -19.22 -8.17
CA LEU A 239 1.38 -18.83 -9.15
C LEU A 239 1.57 -19.54 -10.49
N ALA A 240 2.82 -19.70 -10.95
CA ALA A 240 3.13 -20.44 -12.15
C ALA A 240 2.87 -21.94 -11.99
N ALA A 241 3.25 -22.51 -10.85
CA ALA A 241 3.04 -23.94 -10.56
C ALA A 241 1.57 -24.33 -10.43
N THR A 242 0.72 -23.42 -9.94
CA THR A 242 -0.74 -23.64 -9.83
C THR A 242 -1.51 -23.32 -11.10
N GLY A 243 -0.87 -22.68 -12.08
CA GLY A 243 -1.54 -22.17 -13.28
C GLY A 243 -2.39 -20.93 -13.05
N GLU A 244 -2.22 -20.25 -11.90
CA GLU A 244 -2.90 -19.00 -11.55
C GLU A 244 -2.15 -17.74 -12.07
N MET A 245 -0.93 -17.91 -12.58
CA MET A 245 -0.25 -16.93 -13.43
C MET A 245 -0.77 -17.06 -14.86
N ARG A 246 -1.19 -15.97 -15.46
CA ARG A 246 -1.68 -15.92 -16.85
C ARG A 246 -0.65 -15.25 -17.76
N GLY A 247 0.05 -16.06 -18.55
CA GLY A 247 1.11 -15.60 -19.45
C GLY A 247 2.41 -15.23 -18.72
N GLU A 248 3.36 -14.70 -19.48
CA GLU A 248 4.66 -14.28 -18.97
C GLU A 248 4.60 -12.86 -18.39
N PRO A 249 5.38 -12.58 -17.33
CA PRO A 249 5.46 -11.23 -16.77
C PRO A 249 5.96 -10.20 -17.79
N THR A 250 5.27 -9.09 -17.92
CA THR A 250 5.59 -8.02 -18.87
C THR A 250 6.46 -6.95 -18.22
N ARG A 251 7.60 -6.62 -18.83
CA ARG A 251 8.47 -5.55 -18.34
C ARG A 251 7.77 -4.19 -18.35
N THR A 252 7.98 -3.41 -17.30
CA THR A 252 7.48 -2.04 -17.20
C THR A 252 8.49 -1.13 -16.52
N MET A 253 8.37 0.18 -16.81
CA MET A 253 9.02 1.24 -16.06
C MET A 253 7.91 2.05 -15.38
N ARG A 254 8.02 2.27 -14.09
CA ARG A 254 7.01 3.01 -13.33
C ARG A 254 7.64 4.07 -12.47
N GLN A 255 6.92 5.15 -12.25
CA GLN A 255 7.30 6.14 -11.25
C GLN A 255 7.12 5.53 -9.85
N THR A 256 8.16 5.58 -9.06
CA THR A 256 8.20 5.00 -7.72
C THR A 256 8.79 5.99 -6.74
N ASN A 257 8.21 6.09 -5.56
CA ASN A 257 8.67 7.00 -4.53
C ASN A 257 9.89 6.46 -3.79
N PHE A 258 10.88 7.33 -3.64
CA PHE A 258 12.10 7.12 -2.87
C PHE A 258 12.20 8.20 -1.79
N PHE A 259 12.90 7.90 -0.72
CA PHE A 259 13.45 8.93 0.14
C PHE A 259 14.59 9.64 -0.60
N GLU A 260 14.68 10.97 -0.55
CA GLU A 260 15.72 11.75 -1.27
C GLU A 260 17.15 11.25 -1.00
N LYS A 261 17.42 10.69 0.19
CA LYS A 261 18.70 10.11 0.64
C LYS A 261 18.76 8.60 0.53
N GLY A 262 17.69 7.95 0.05
CA GLY A 262 17.55 6.50 0.01
C GLY A 262 17.79 5.92 -1.39
N ASP A 263 18.25 4.67 -1.42
CA ASP A 263 18.53 3.92 -2.65
C ASP A 263 17.49 2.85 -2.97
N LYS A 264 16.48 2.69 -2.10
CA LYS A 264 15.41 1.70 -2.25
C LYS A 264 14.06 2.37 -2.38
N PRO A 265 13.14 1.77 -3.14
CA PRO A 265 11.75 2.18 -3.12
C PRO A 265 11.18 2.20 -1.71
N LEU A 266 10.35 3.20 -1.42
CA LEU A 266 9.64 3.26 -0.15
C LEU A 266 8.59 2.16 -0.07
N GLU A 267 8.43 1.63 1.12
CA GLU A 267 7.31 0.74 1.47
C GLU A 267 6.24 1.53 2.24
N ILE A 268 5.02 1.02 2.25
CA ILE A 268 3.98 1.56 3.13
C ILE A 268 3.85 0.62 4.33
N VAL A 269 4.18 1.15 5.50
CA VAL A 269 4.19 0.38 6.74
C VAL A 269 3.24 1.02 7.74
N THR A 270 2.42 0.20 8.39
CA THR A 270 1.60 0.66 9.50
C THR A 270 2.43 0.86 10.75
N SER A 271 2.31 2.02 11.35
CA SER A 271 2.93 2.37 12.62
C SER A 271 1.89 2.98 13.58
N ARG A 272 2.17 2.84 14.87
CA ARG A 272 1.41 3.49 15.95
C ARG A 272 2.21 4.64 16.53
#